data_9ffce0f7ad28ff3599d473b34fa2cd13
#
_entry.id   9ffce0f7ad28ff3599d473b34fa2cd13
#
_cell.length_a   1.000
_cell.length_b   1.000
_cell.length_c   1.000
_cell.angle_alpha   90.00
_cell.angle_beta   90.00
_cell.angle_gamma   90.00
#
_symmetry.space_group_name_H-M   'P 1'
#
loop_
_entity.id
_entity.type
_entity.pdbx_description
1 polymer ?
#
loop_
_entity_poly.entity_id
_entity_poly.type
_entity_poly.pdbx_seq_one_letter_code
_entity_poly.pdbx_strand_id
1 'polypeptide(L)'
;MPLYKSVRESGMDVRLTNITFDVPVGNVVCTGHLWKGVLPGAKNIVVYFIQNDEYYDRDALYGTESGDYPDNAERFIFLSRAVLEAIKKLELSIDMIHCHDWQTALIPVYLKTLYAHEKILSAMKTVLTIHNLAYQGLFQREDMKLTGLDQSLFNPSQLEHWGKINFLKGGIVFSDILTTVSRQYAEEIKTVEFGCGLEGVLKEHENRLSGIINGVDYKQWSPENDKFISHEYNSGDLRGKALCKKHLRKLLNLPQSKAPLLGMISRLAEQKGVDLLIAIMDELMKRDLQLVILGIGEEKYHQMLREAASRYKEKLSANIMFDNQLAHQIEAGADIFLMPSKYEPCGLSQMYSLKYGTIPVVRETGGLADTIIDANDENLRNGTATGFTMKGYSAAELLFTIDRALELYKSRTKWNTLRKNAMKQDWSWNKSAREYVELFKSVLAKE
;
A
#
# COMPACT_ATOMS: atom_id res chain seq x y z
N MET A 1 16.37 -5.01 -7.47
CA MET A 1 15.58 -3.79 -7.69
C MET A 1 16.39 -2.77 -8.49
N PRO A 2 15.80 -1.73 -9.13
CA PRO A 2 16.60 -0.65 -9.74
C PRO A 2 17.47 0.08 -8.72
N LEU A 3 18.63 0.55 -9.14
CA LEU A 3 19.47 1.45 -8.35
C LEU A 3 18.96 2.90 -8.55
N TYR A 4 17.84 3.20 -7.92
CA TYR A 4 17.26 4.56 -7.97
C TYR A 4 18.17 5.60 -7.30
N LYS A 5 18.06 6.86 -7.71
CA LYS A 5 18.76 8.00 -7.09
C LYS A 5 18.58 8.01 -5.57
N SER A 6 17.36 7.79 -5.08
CA SER A 6 17.06 7.74 -3.65
C SER A 6 17.81 6.65 -2.87
N VAL A 7 18.18 5.52 -3.53
CA VAL A 7 19.01 4.49 -2.90
C VAL A 7 20.44 4.99 -2.71
N ARG A 8 20.99 5.68 -3.71
CA ARG A 8 22.35 6.27 -3.64
C ARG A 8 22.43 7.34 -2.55
N GLU A 9 21.36 8.12 -2.38
CA GLU A 9 21.27 9.22 -1.40
C GLU A 9 20.90 8.74 0.01
N SER A 10 20.46 7.48 0.17
CA SER A 10 20.01 6.92 1.46
C SER A 10 21.12 6.68 2.49
N GLY A 11 22.38 6.71 2.07
CA GLY A 11 23.53 6.31 2.90
C GLY A 11 23.69 4.80 3.09
N MET A 12 22.93 3.98 2.37
CA MET A 12 23.08 2.52 2.39
C MET A 12 24.45 2.12 1.81
N ASP A 13 25.18 1.23 2.48
CA ASP A 13 26.44 0.66 1.94
C ASP A 13 26.11 -0.28 0.77
N VAL A 14 26.24 0.24 -0.44
CA VAL A 14 26.08 -0.50 -1.69
C VAL A 14 27.38 -0.48 -2.47
N ARG A 15 27.76 -1.63 -3.06
CA ARG A 15 29.03 -1.80 -3.76
C ARG A 15 28.80 -2.34 -5.15
N LEU A 16 29.52 -1.77 -6.12
CA LEU A 16 29.55 -2.28 -7.49
C LEU A 16 30.18 -3.68 -7.47
N THR A 17 29.57 -4.61 -8.20
CA THR A 17 30.16 -5.94 -8.47
C THR A 17 30.89 -5.92 -9.82
N ASN A 18 31.59 -7.00 -10.14
CA ASN A 18 32.23 -7.17 -11.45
C ASN A 18 31.25 -7.70 -12.53
N ILE A 19 29.96 -7.71 -12.25
CA ILE A 19 28.94 -8.28 -13.13
C ILE A 19 28.29 -7.19 -13.95
N THR A 20 28.40 -7.34 -15.26
CA THR A 20 27.66 -6.57 -16.26
C THR A 20 26.88 -7.50 -17.16
N PHE A 21 25.80 -7.01 -17.73
CA PHE A 21 24.98 -7.75 -18.68
C PHE A 21 24.33 -6.81 -19.69
N ASP A 22 24.13 -7.33 -20.88
CA ASP A 22 23.46 -6.63 -21.96
C ASP A 22 22.04 -7.16 -22.14
N VAL A 23 21.11 -6.25 -22.20
CA VAL A 23 19.67 -6.52 -22.33
C VAL A 23 19.14 -5.86 -23.58
N PRO A 24 18.68 -6.63 -24.57
CA PRO A 24 17.96 -6.06 -25.71
C PRO A 24 16.62 -5.49 -25.30
N VAL A 25 16.36 -4.22 -25.64
CA VAL A 25 15.09 -3.53 -25.54
C VAL A 25 14.73 -3.04 -26.94
N GLY A 26 13.86 -3.75 -27.62
CA GLY A 26 13.64 -3.56 -29.06
C GLY A 26 14.91 -3.77 -29.85
N ASN A 27 15.31 -2.76 -30.62
CA ASN A 27 16.51 -2.78 -31.45
C ASN A 27 17.78 -2.22 -30.75
N VAL A 28 17.64 -1.80 -29.49
CA VAL A 28 18.73 -1.21 -28.70
C VAL A 28 19.22 -2.25 -27.70
N VAL A 29 20.54 -2.31 -27.50
CA VAL A 29 21.13 -3.13 -26.42
C VAL A 29 21.49 -2.19 -25.27
N CYS A 30 20.85 -2.39 -24.12
CA CYS A 30 21.05 -1.61 -22.91
C CYS A 30 21.96 -2.36 -21.93
N THR A 31 23.04 -1.75 -21.50
CA THR A 31 23.96 -2.37 -20.52
C THR A 31 23.50 -2.10 -19.10
N GLY A 32 23.47 -3.14 -18.27
CA GLY A 32 23.23 -3.08 -16.85
C GLY A 32 24.47 -3.43 -16.03
N HIS A 33 24.65 -2.75 -14.90
CA HIS A 33 25.68 -3.06 -13.91
C HIS A 33 25.03 -3.52 -12.62
N LEU A 34 25.59 -4.57 -12.00
CA LEU A 34 25.03 -5.12 -10.78
C LEU A 34 25.74 -4.55 -9.55
N TRP A 35 24.95 -4.00 -8.63
CA TRP A 35 25.39 -3.56 -7.31
C TRP A 35 24.82 -4.49 -6.23
N LYS A 36 25.50 -4.56 -5.11
CA LYS A 36 25.14 -5.41 -3.97
C LYS A 36 25.20 -4.62 -2.67
N GLY A 37 24.20 -4.82 -1.83
CA GLY A 37 24.13 -4.32 -0.46
C GLY A 37 23.50 -5.34 0.47
N VAL A 38 23.36 -5.00 1.73
CA VAL A 38 22.66 -5.80 2.74
C VAL A 38 21.49 -4.99 3.28
N LEU A 39 20.33 -5.61 3.40
CA LEU A 39 19.14 -4.94 3.91
C LEU A 39 19.40 -4.41 5.34
N PRO A 40 19.23 -3.11 5.61
CA PRO A 40 19.39 -2.54 6.94
C PRO A 40 18.56 -3.29 7.99
N GLY A 41 19.21 -3.70 9.08
CA GLY A 41 18.55 -4.47 10.15
C GLY A 41 18.39 -5.97 9.90
N ALA A 42 18.81 -6.51 8.75
CA ALA A 42 18.70 -7.92 8.39
C ALA A 42 20.01 -8.45 7.79
N LYS A 43 20.97 -8.84 8.63
CA LYS A 43 22.35 -9.19 8.25
C LYS A 43 22.49 -10.25 7.13
N ASN A 44 21.49 -11.09 6.91
CA ASN A 44 21.55 -12.21 5.97
C ASN A 44 20.76 -11.95 4.68
N ILE A 45 20.13 -10.78 4.52
CA ILE A 45 19.36 -10.48 3.31
C ILE A 45 20.21 -9.61 2.39
N VAL A 46 20.67 -10.24 1.30
CA VAL A 46 21.39 -9.56 0.23
C VAL A 46 20.39 -8.85 -0.67
N VAL A 47 20.69 -7.60 -0.98
CA VAL A 47 19.94 -6.82 -1.95
C VAL A 47 20.81 -6.56 -3.16
N TYR A 48 20.35 -6.98 -4.33
CA TYR A 48 20.97 -6.65 -5.60
C TYR A 48 20.26 -5.48 -6.27
N PHE A 49 21.06 -4.55 -6.79
CA PHE A 49 20.54 -3.37 -7.48
C PHE A 49 21.04 -3.40 -8.93
N ILE A 50 20.13 -3.10 -9.84
CA ILE A 50 20.40 -2.99 -11.27
C ILE A 50 20.58 -1.52 -11.59
N GLN A 51 21.80 -1.15 -12.00
CA GLN A 51 22.13 0.19 -12.45
C GLN A 51 21.98 0.28 -13.96
N ASN A 52 21.26 1.29 -14.39
CA ASN A 52 21.28 1.94 -15.68
C ASN A 52 20.84 3.38 -15.43
N ASP A 53 21.77 4.33 -15.55
CA ASP A 53 21.54 5.70 -15.09
C ASP A 53 20.53 6.43 -15.96
N GLU A 54 20.45 6.12 -17.26
CA GLU A 54 19.45 6.67 -18.17
C GLU A 54 18.02 6.35 -17.69
N TYR A 55 17.81 5.13 -17.17
CA TYR A 55 16.50 4.68 -16.71
C TYR A 55 16.19 4.99 -15.26
N TYR A 56 17.19 5.02 -14.35
CA TYR A 56 16.92 5.00 -12.91
C TYR A 56 17.52 6.14 -12.09
N ASP A 57 18.44 6.95 -12.66
CA ASP A 57 18.96 8.13 -11.98
C ASP A 57 18.04 9.34 -12.20
N ARG A 58 16.86 9.29 -11.61
CA ARG A 58 15.77 10.27 -11.76
C ARG A 58 15.22 10.69 -10.40
N ASP A 59 14.68 11.90 -10.34
CA ASP A 59 14.14 12.46 -9.10
C ASP A 59 12.87 11.76 -8.61
N ALA A 60 12.10 11.17 -9.51
CA ALA A 60 10.88 10.41 -9.18
C ALA A 60 10.95 8.98 -9.73
N LEU A 61 10.16 8.08 -9.14
CA LEU A 61 10.22 6.65 -9.48
C LEU A 61 9.57 6.33 -10.83
N TYR A 62 8.41 6.93 -11.13
CA TYR A 62 7.57 6.55 -12.27
C TYR A 62 7.15 7.72 -13.15
N GLY A 63 7.25 8.95 -12.68
CA GLY A 63 6.78 10.12 -13.39
C GLY A 63 7.00 11.39 -12.59
N THR A 64 6.59 12.52 -13.15
CA THR A 64 6.63 13.85 -12.56
C THR A 64 5.20 14.39 -12.35
N GLU A 65 5.09 15.63 -11.93
CA GLU A 65 3.78 16.32 -11.87
C GLU A 65 3.10 16.41 -13.25
N SER A 66 3.88 16.31 -14.33
CA SER A 66 3.37 16.32 -15.71
C SER A 66 2.81 14.97 -16.18
N GLY A 67 2.94 13.91 -15.37
CA GLY A 67 2.51 12.55 -15.69
C GLY A 67 3.65 11.53 -15.66
N ASP A 68 3.33 10.32 -16.09
CA ASP A 68 4.28 9.21 -16.13
C ASP A 68 5.43 9.46 -17.12
N TYR A 69 6.59 8.90 -16.85
CA TYR A 69 7.70 8.94 -17.81
C TYR A 69 7.31 8.19 -19.09
N PRO A 70 7.54 8.80 -20.28
CA PRO A 70 7.13 8.21 -21.55
C PRO A 70 7.84 6.90 -21.88
N ASP A 71 9.03 6.67 -21.32
CA ASP A 71 9.85 5.49 -21.49
C ASP A 71 9.64 4.41 -20.42
N ASN A 72 8.55 4.47 -19.65
CA ASN A 72 8.27 3.48 -18.61
C ASN A 72 8.16 2.04 -19.16
N ALA A 73 7.68 1.85 -20.40
CA ALA A 73 7.69 0.54 -21.03
C ALA A 73 9.13 -0.02 -21.13
N GLU A 74 10.05 0.76 -21.69
CA GLU A 74 11.46 0.38 -21.86
C GLU A 74 12.13 0.08 -20.53
N ARG A 75 11.95 0.96 -19.55
CA ARG A 75 12.52 0.88 -18.20
C ARG A 75 12.18 -0.44 -17.51
N PHE A 76 10.94 -0.88 -17.57
CA PHE A 76 10.48 -2.07 -16.84
C PHE A 76 10.56 -3.35 -17.69
N ILE A 77 10.63 -3.25 -19.01
CA ILE A 77 11.12 -4.32 -19.89
C ILE A 77 12.58 -4.61 -19.55
N PHE A 78 13.44 -3.57 -19.54
CA PHE A 78 14.85 -3.71 -19.17
C PHE A 78 14.99 -4.33 -17.78
N LEU A 79 14.29 -3.82 -16.74
CA LEU A 79 14.33 -4.38 -15.39
C LEU A 79 14.01 -5.88 -15.37
N SER A 80 12.91 -6.26 -16.00
CA SER A 80 12.42 -7.64 -15.96
C SER A 80 13.43 -8.61 -16.59
N ARG A 81 14.05 -8.24 -17.70
CA ARG A 81 15.09 -9.05 -18.35
C ARG A 81 16.42 -9.00 -17.60
N ALA A 82 16.81 -7.81 -17.10
CA ALA A 82 18.04 -7.63 -16.33
C ALA A 82 18.07 -8.46 -15.06
N VAL A 83 16.93 -8.64 -14.39
CA VAL A 83 16.82 -9.56 -13.23
C VAL A 83 17.16 -10.99 -13.62
N LEU A 84 16.64 -11.49 -14.73
CA LEU A 84 16.91 -12.85 -15.22
C LEU A 84 18.37 -13.03 -15.64
N GLU A 85 18.95 -12.05 -16.33
CA GLU A 85 20.38 -12.07 -16.70
C GLU A 85 21.27 -12.02 -15.45
N ALA A 86 20.90 -11.23 -14.43
CA ALA A 86 21.64 -11.19 -13.18
C ALA A 86 21.61 -12.53 -12.44
N ILE A 87 20.47 -13.21 -12.40
CA ILE A 87 20.34 -14.56 -11.80
C ILE A 87 21.26 -15.55 -12.53
N LYS A 88 21.29 -15.53 -13.86
CA LYS A 88 22.16 -16.37 -14.67
C LYS A 88 23.64 -16.10 -14.39
N LYS A 89 24.06 -14.84 -14.40
CA LYS A 89 25.45 -14.42 -14.18
C LYS A 89 25.94 -14.71 -12.76
N LEU A 90 25.04 -14.68 -11.78
CA LEU A 90 25.32 -15.03 -10.38
C LEU A 90 25.21 -16.53 -10.10
N GLU A 91 24.74 -17.32 -11.07
CA GLU A 91 24.47 -18.76 -10.94
C GLU A 91 23.63 -19.08 -9.67
N LEU A 92 22.62 -18.21 -9.40
CA LEU A 92 21.78 -18.37 -8.21
C LEU A 92 20.86 -19.58 -8.36
N SER A 93 20.93 -20.49 -7.41
CA SER A 93 19.90 -21.54 -7.25
C SER A 93 18.70 -20.95 -6.50
N ILE A 94 17.60 -20.75 -7.22
CA ILE A 94 16.38 -20.13 -6.74
C ILE A 94 15.20 -21.04 -7.04
N ASP A 95 14.40 -21.37 -6.02
CA ASP A 95 13.19 -22.18 -6.18
C ASP A 95 12.03 -21.33 -6.72
N MET A 96 11.98 -20.04 -6.33
CA MET A 96 10.85 -19.18 -6.63
C MET A 96 11.24 -17.72 -6.82
N ILE A 97 10.61 -17.04 -7.77
CA ILE A 97 10.69 -15.59 -7.97
C ILE A 97 9.37 -14.95 -7.56
N HIS A 98 9.43 -14.02 -6.60
CA HIS A 98 8.29 -13.24 -6.16
C HIS A 98 8.30 -11.86 -6.83
N CYS A 99 7.36 -11.64 -7.72
CA CYS A 99 7.16 -10.40 -8.49
C CYS A 99 6.10 -9.51 -7.84
N HIS A 100 6.23 -8.21 -8.02
CA HIS A 100 5.31 -7.22 -7.44
C HIS A 100 4.83 -6.23 -8.49
N ASP A 101 3.51 -6.13 -8.67
CA ASP A 101 2.83 -5.22 -9.58
C ASP A 101 3.31 -5.32 -11.04
N TRP A 102 2.84 -4.39 -11.87
CA TRP A 102 3.14 -4.35 -13.30
C TRP A 102 4.62 -4.18 -13.63
N GLN A 103 5.39 -3.55 -12.74
CA GLN A 103 6.81 -3.28 -12.94
C GLN A 103 7.67 -4.53 -13.08
N THR A 104 7.22 -5.64 -12.53
CA THR A 104 7.93 -6.94 -12.58
C THR A 104 7.09 -8.05 -13.22
N ALA A 105 5.89 -7.71 -13.68
CA ALA A 105 4.93 -8.66 -14.22
C ALA A 105 5.36 -9.34 -15.53
N LEU A 106 6.32 -8.78 -16.25
CA LEU A 106 6.90 -9.44 -17.43
C LEU A 106 7.89 -10.57 -17.08
N ILE A 107 8.40 -10.66 -15.84
CA ILE A 107 9.30 -11.76 -15.45
C ILE A 107 8.65 -13.13 -15.64
N PRO A 108 7.42 -13.42 -15.15
CA PRO A 108 6.74 -14.68 -15.42
C PRO A 108 6.53 -14.95 -16.91
N VAL A 109 6.22 -13.91 -17.70
CA VAL A 109 6.06 -14.04 -19.16
C VAL A 109 7.37 -14.50 -19.78
N TYR A 110 8.47 -13.83 -19.46
CA TYR A 110 9.80 -14.16 -19.99
C TYR A 110 10.24 -15.57 -19.61
N LEU A 111 10.01 -16.00 -18.38
CA LEU A 111 10.37 -17.35 -17.91
C LEU A 111 9.62 -18.45 -18.67
N LYS A 112 8.37 -18.22 -19.06
CA LYS A 112 7.57 -19.21 -19.80
C LYS A 112 7.73 -19.08 -21.32
N THR A 113 8.50 -18.11 -21.82
CA THR A 113 8.71 -17.85 -23.26
C THR A 113 10.18 -17.77 -23.61
N LEU A 114 10.79 -16.58 -23.69
CA LEU A 114 12.17 -16.36 -24.13
C LEU A 114 13.23 -17.14 -23.33
N TYR A 115 12.98 -17.39 -22.06
CA TYR A 115 13.90 -18.07 -21.15
C TYR A 115 13.45 -19.50 -20.79
N ALA A 116 12.42 -20.04 -21.47
CA ALA A 116 11.83 -21.35 -21.15
C ALA A 116 12.85 -22.52 -21.27
N HIS A 117 13.87 -22.37 -22.07
CA HIS A 117 14.91 -23.40 -22.31
C HIS A 117 16.19 -23.19 -21.47
N GLU A 118 16.25 -22.12 -20.68
CA GLU A 118 17.39 -21.81 -19.83
C GLU A 118 17.36 -22.69 -18.56
N LYS A 119 18.31 -23.62 -18.44
CA LYS A 119 18.34 -24.63 -17.37
C LYS A 119 18.22 -24.06 -15.95
N ILE A 120 18.87 -22.92 -15.67
CA ILE A 120 18.85 -22.28 -14.36
C ILE A 120 17.49 -21.66 -14.06
N LEU A 121 16.76 -21.21 -15.08
CA LEU A 121 15.52 -20.42 -14.94
C LEU A 121 14.24 -21.25 -15.12
N SER A 122 14.30 -22.33 -15.92
CA SER A 122 13.10 -23.07 -16.35
C SER A 122 12.35 -23.79 -15.23
N ALA A 123 13.04 -24.15 -14.14
CA ALA A 123 12.45 -24.82 -12.99
C ALA A 123 11.84 -23.86 -11.95
N MET A 124 12.10 -22.55 -12.09
CA MET A 124 11.65 -21.56 -11.11
C MET A 124 10.15 -21.38 -11.15
N LYS A 125 9.51 -21.43 -9.98
CA LYS A 125 8.12 -21.03 -9.81
C LYS A 125 8.00 -19.51 -9.68
N THR A 126 6.84 -18.99 -10.02
CA THR A 126 6.58 -17.54 -9.98
C THR A 126 5.39 -17.20 -9.12
N VAL A 127 5.55 -16.18 -8.29
CA VAL A 127 4.47 -15.54 -7.53
C VAL A 127 4.34 -14.10 -8.00
N LEU A 128 3.14 -13.63 -8.29
CA LEU A 128 2.89 -12.22 -8.57
C LEU A 128 1.94 -11.66 -7.50
N THR A 129 2.40 -10.63 -6.77
CA THR A 129 1.55 -9.86 -5.87
C THR A 129 1.02 -8.61 -6.56
N ILE A 130 -0.31 -8.46 -6.54
CA ILE A 130 -1.03 -7.28 -7.00
C ILE A 130 -1.29 -6.40 -5.78
N HIS A 131 -0.57 -5.26 -5.67
CA HIS A 131 -0.79 -4.31 -4.58
C HIS A 131 -1.93 -3.35 -4.89
N ASN A 132 -2.09 -2.93 -6.15
CA ASN A 132 -3.21 -2.13 -6.59
C ASN A 132 -3.49 -2.37 -8.08
N LEU A 133 -4.63 -3.00 -8.37
CA LEU A 133 -5.04 -3.38 -9.71
C LEU A 133 -5.30 -2.19 -10.66
N ALA A 134 -5.50 -0.99 -10.11
CA ALA A 134 -5.67 0.21 -10.93
C ALA A 134 -4.39 0.60 -11.71
N TYR A 135 -3.22 0.12 -11.28
CA TYR A 135 -1.94 0.36 -11.95
C TYR A 135 -1.51 -0.88 -12.71
N GLN A 136 -1.67 -0.87 -14.04
CA GLN A 136 -1.55 -2.07 -14.87
C GLN A 136 -0.35 -2.10 -15.80
N GLY A 137 0.36 -0.97 -16.00
CA GLY A 137 1.41 -0.88 -17.01
C GLY A 137 0.82 -1.07 -18.40
N LEU A 138 -0.09 -0.15 -18.78
CA LEU A 138 -0.74 -0.09 -20.08
C LEU A 138 0.08 0.76 -21.04
N PHE A 139 0.60 0.15 -22.12
CA PHE A 139 1.42 0.81 -23.11
C PHE A 139 0.84 0.63 -24.51
N GLN A 140 1.36 1.35 -25.48
CA GLN A 140 0.88 1.27 -26.86
C GLN A 140 1.21 -0.09 -27.48
N ARG A 141 0.42 -0.51 -28.44
CA ARG A 141 0.65 -1.77 -29.17
C ARG A 141 2.06 -1.84 -29.78
N GLU A 142 2.56 -0.71 -30.23
CA GLU A 142 3.88 -0.56 -30.83
C GLU A 142 5.01 -0.92 -29.87
N ASP A 143 4.79 -0.77 -28.56
CA ASP A 143 5.76 -1.11 -27.52
C ASP A 143 5.94 -2.62 -27.35
N MET A 144 5.04 -3.44 -27.93
CA MET A 144 5.21 -4.90 -27.96
C MET A 144 6.55 -5.31 -28.56
N LYS A 145 7.04 -4.60 -29.58
CA LYS A 145 8.36 -4.85 -30.21
C LYS A 145 9.53 -4.63 -29.24
N LEU A 146 9.37 -3.74 -28.25
CA LEU A 146 10.41 -3.45 -27.26
C LEU A 146 10.66 -4.64 -26.34
N THR A 147 9.64 -5.45 -26.10
CA THR A 147 9.69 -6.62 -25.21
C THR A 147 10.57 -7.73 -25.76
N GLY A 148 10.76 -7.83 -27.08
CA GLY A 148 11.38 -8.98 -27.75
C GLY A 148 10.55 -10.26 -27.72
N LEU A 149 9.32 -10.20 -27.23
CA LEU A 149 8.38 -11.32 -27.24
C LEU A 149 7.78 -11.53 -28.62
N ASP A 150 7.34 -12.78 -28.91
CA ASP A 150 6.64 -13.09 -30.14
C ASP A 150 5.33 -12.31 -30.25
N GLN A 151 5.03 -11.79 -31.45
CA GLN A 151 3.83 -10.99 -31.70
C GLN A 151 2.52 -11.78 -31.49
N SER A 152 2.56 -13.11 -31.55
CA SER A 152 1.40 -13.95 -31.26
C SER A 152 0.92 -13.83 -29.83
N LEU A 153 1.78 -13.39 -28.89
CA LEU A 153 1.39 -13.12 -27.49
C LEU A 153 0.54 -11.85 -27.35
N PHE A 154 0.48 -10.99 -28.36
CA PHE A 154 -0.43 -9.85 -28.40
C PHE A 154 -1.84 -10.30 -28.83
N ASN A 155 -2.52 -10.97 -27.96
CA ASN A 155 -3.89 -11.45 -28.14
C ASN A 155 -4.71 -11.30 -26.86
N PRO A 156 -6.07 -11.32 -26.93
CA PRO A 156 -6.97 -11.08 -25.78
C PRO A 156 -6.80 -12.06 -24.61
N SER A 157 -6.27 -13.26 -24.86
CA SER A 157 -6.05 -14.25 -23.79
C SER A 157 -4.73 -14.03 -23.04
N GLN A 158 -3.83 -13.15 -23.53
CA GLN A 158 -2.48 -13.00 -22.97
C GLN A 158 -2.14 -11.53 -22.66
N LEU A 159 -1.43 -10.82 -23.54
CA LEU A 159 -0.88 -9.49 -23.25
C LEU A 159 -1.75 -8.34 -23.75
N GLU A 160 -2.63 -8.59 -24.74
CA GLU A 160 -3.48 -7.54 -25.30
C GLU A 160 -4.61 -7.16 -24.32
N HIS A 161 -4.89 -5.88 -24.18
CA HIS A 161 -6.00 -5.34 -23.41
C HIS A 161 -6.50 -4.04 -24.05
N TRP A 162 -7.66 -4.09 -24.70
CA TRP A 162 -8.29 -2.96 -25.41
C TRP A 162 -7.36 -2.26 -26.39
N GLY A 163 -6.65 -3.04 -27.21
CA GLY A 163 -5.72 -2.53 -28.22
C GLY A 163 -4.35 -2.10 -27.69
N LYS A 164 -4.11 -2.24 -26.39
CA LYS A 164 -2.84 -1.92 -25.72
C LYS A 164 -2.17 -3.18 -25.22
N ILE A 165 -0.86 -3.10 -24.96
CA ILE A 165 -0.16 -4.12 -24.18
C ILE A 165 -0.35 -3.83 -22.69
N ASN A 166 -0.68 -4.88 -21.92
CA ASN A 166 -0.89 -4.79 -20.48
C ASN A 166 0.09 -5.73 -19.76
N PHE A 167 1.10 -5.14 -19.08
CA PHE A 167 2.13 -5.92 -18.41
C PHE A 167 1.58 -6.72 -17.24
N LEU A 168 0.70 -6.11 -16.43
CA LEU A 168 0.11 -6.78 -15.28
C LEU A 168 -0.75 -7.98 -15.72
N LYS A 169 -1.54 -7.83 -16.80
CA LYS A 169 -2.30 -8.94 -17.38
C LYS A 169 -1.40 -10.08 -17.80
N GLY A 170 -0.28 -9.77 -18.49
CA GLY A 170 0.73 -10.78 -18.82
C GLY A 170 1.22 -11.52 -17.57
N GLY A 171 1.57 -10.79 -16.51
CA GLY A 171 1.97 -11.38 -15.24
C GLY A 171 0.89 -12.26 -14.61
N ILE A 172 -0.38 -11.84 -14.64
CA ILE A 172 -1.52 -12.62 -14.13
C ILE A 172 -1.65 -13.95 -14.89
N VAL A 173 -1.58 -13.89 -16.22
CA VAL A 173 -1.76 -15.07 -17.07
C VAL A 173 -0.61 -16.08 -16.89
N PHE A 174 0.62 -15.62 -16.80
CA PHE A 174 1.81 -16.47 -16.85
C PHE A 174 2.39 -16.87 -15.47
N SER A 175 1.97 -16.24 -14.37
CA SER A 175 2.45 -16.60 -13.02
C SER A 175 1.88 -17.93 -12.55
N ASP A 176 2.65 -18.70 -11.77
CA ASP A 176 2.18 -19.95 -11.17
C ASP A 176 1.22 -19.68 -10.01
N ILE A 177 1.44 -18.57 -9.25
CA ILE A 177 0.58 -18.12 -8.15
C ILE A 177 0.34 -16.62 -8.27
N LEU A 178 -0.86 -16.23 -7.85
CA LEU A 178 -1.28 -14.84 -7.71
C LEU A 178 -1.58 -14.55 -6.24
N THR A 179 -1.09 -13.42 -5.75
CA THR A 179 -1.49 -12.89 -4.46
C THR A 179 -1.95 -11.45 -4.59
N THR A 180 -2.79 -11.04 -3.66
CA THR A 180 -3.09 -9.62 -3.43
C THR A 180 -3.08 -9.33 -1.93
N VAL A 181 -3.22 -8.07 -1.56
CA VAL A 181 -2.88 -7.58 -0.23
C VAL A 181 -4.03 -7.59 0.77
N SER A 182 -5.11 -8.31 0.47
CA SER A 182 -6.23 -8.53 1.39
C SER A 182 -7.12 -9.67 0.86
N ARG A 183 -7.79 -10.39 1.77
CA ARG A 183 -8.73 -11.46 1.39
C ARG A 183 -9.97 -10.87 0.75
N GLN A 184 -10.52 -9.81 1.34
CA GLN A 184 -11.65 -9.10 0.77
C GLN A 184 -11.31 -8.48 -0.58
N TYR A 185 -10.12 -7.90 -0.74
CA TYR A 185 -9.71 -7.35 -2.02
C TYR A 185 -9.53 -8.42 -3.09
N ALA A 186 -9.10 -9.63 -2.74
CA ALA A 186 -9.06 -10.76 -3.67
C ALA A 186 -10.43 -11.12 -4.24
N GLU A 187 -11.51 -10.92 -3.46
CA GLU A 187 -12.88 -11.09 -3.94
C GLU A 187 -13.35 -9.86 -4.74
N GLU A 188 -13.06 -8.65 -4.27
CA GLU A 188 -13.48 -7.40 -4.91
C GLU A 188 -12.92 -7.26 -6.33
N ILE A 189 -11.63 -7.53 -6.56
CA ILE A 189 -11.00 -7.39 -7.88
C ILE A 189 -11.52 -8.35 -8.94
N LYS A 190 -12.29 -9.36 -8.56
CA LYS A 190 -13.02 -10.24 -9.47
C LYS A 190 -14.38 -9.70 -9.90
N THR A 191 -14.76 -8.51 -9.44
CA THR A 191 -16.03 -7.85 -9.79
C THR A 191 -15.83 -6.71 -10.78
N VAL A 192 -16.89 -6.37 -11.53
CA VAL A 192 -16.86 -5.26 -12.48
C VAL A 192 -16.55 -3.92 -11.80
N GLU A 193 -17.00 -3.75 -10.56
CA GLU A 193 -16.80 -2.51 -9.79
C GLU A 193 -15.33 -2.24 -9.47
N PHE A 194 -14.54 -3.28 -9.15
CA PHE A 194 -13.16 -3.15 -8.67
C PHE A 194 -12.12 -3.82 -9.57
N GLY A 195 -12.54 -4.57 -10.59
CA GLY A 195 -11.66 -5.35 -11.47
C GLY A 195 -10.88 -4.54 -12.50
N CYS A 196 -11.18 -3.24 -12.66
CA CYS A 196 -10.48 -2.33 -13.57
C CYS A 196 -10.34 -2.89 -15.01
N GLY A 197 -11.32 -3.69 -15.47
CA GLY A 197 -11.33 -4.37 -16.76
C GLY A 197 -10.57 -5.71 -16.80
N LEU A 198 -9.97 -6.15 -15.68
CA LEU A 198 -9.29 -7.44 -15.55
C LEU A 198 -10.09 -8.47 -14.75
N GLU A 199 -11.32 -8.17 -14.34
CA GLU A 199 -12.17 -9.06 -13.54
C GLU A 199 -12.40 -10.42 -14.21
N GLY A 200 -12.55 -10.46 -15.51
CA GLY A 200 -12.69 -11.70 -16.29
C GLY A 200 -11.42 -12.55 -16.21
N VAL A 201 -10.26 -11.93 -16.40
CA VAL A 201 -8.96 -12.61 -16.31
C VAL A 201 -8.72 -13.14 -14.89
N LEU A 202 -9.04 -12.35 -13.86
CA LEU A 202 -8.86 -12.74 -12.47
C LEU A 202 -9.83 -13.88 -12.06
N LYS A 203 -11.05 -13.89 -12.58
CA LYS A 203 -11.99 -15.02 -12.40
C LYS A 203 -11.48 -16.31 -13.05
N GLU A 204 -10.94 -16.23 -14.25
CA GLU A 204 -10.36 -17.40 -14.94
C GLU A 204 -9.21 -18.01 -14.13
N HIS A 205 -8.50 -17.19 -13.36
CA HIS A 205 -7.33 -17.58 -12.57
C HIS A 205 -7.57 -17.58 -11.05
N GLU A 206 -8.82 -17.57 -10.59
CA GLU A 206 -9.16 -17.45 -9.17
C GLU A 206 -8.65 -18.61 -8.30
N ASN A 207 -8.48 -19.80 -8.89
CA ASN A 207 -7.97 -20.99 -8.20
C ASN A 207 -6.51 -20.86 -7.71
N ARG A 208 -5.77 -19.89 -8.20
CA ARG A 208 -4.39 -19.56 -7.80
C ARG A 208 -4.23 -18.16 -7.22
N LEU A 209 -5.35 -17.45 -6.97
CA LEU A 209 -5.38 -16.13 -6.35
C LEU A 209 -5.64 -16.25 -4.84
N SER A 210 -4.79 -15.63 -4.03
CA SER A 210 -4.94 -15.58 -2.57
C SER A 210 -4.74 -14.16 -2.06
N GLY A 211 -5.50 -13.78 -1.03
CA GLY A 211 -5.31 -12.51 -0.32
C GLY A 211 -4.46 -12.69 0.94
N ILE A 212 -3.36 -11.97 1.05
CA ILE A 212 -2.50 -11.95 2.25
C ILE A 212 -2.28 -10.49 2.68
N ILE A 213 -2.74 -10.14 3.88
CA ILE A 213 -2.61 -8.79 4.42
C ILE A 213 -1.13 -8.41 4.59
N ASN A 214 -0.76 -7.19 4.20
CA ASN A 214 0.56 -6.62 4.51
C ASN A 214 0.73 -6.46 6.02
N GLY A 215 1.95 -6.66 6.50
CA GLY A 215 2.28 -6.46 7.91
C GLY A 215 2.67 -5.01 8.23
N VAL A 216 2.71 -4.73 9.52
CA VAL A 216 3.23 -3.47 10.09
C VAL A 216 4.60 -3.72 10.73
N ASP A 217 5.53 -2.80 10.52
CA ASP A 217 6.77 -2.77 11.29
C ASP A 217 6.56 -2.05 12.61
N TYR A 218 6.32 -2.82 13.68
CA TYR A 218 6.15 -2.30 15.03
C TYR A 218 7.44 -1.76 15.68
N LYS A 219 8.61 -1.84 15.01
CA LYS A 219 9.79 -1.09 15.43
C LYS A 219 9.68 0.38 15.10
N GLN A 220 8.93 0.71 14.05
CA GLN A 220 8.68 2.09 13.63
C GLN A 220 7.32 2.61 14.11
N TRP A 221 6.27 1.77 14.02
CA TRP A 221 4.88 2.15 14.29
C TRP A 221 4.36 1.49 15.56
N SER A 222 4.87 1.92 16.71
CA SER A 222 4.39 1.47 18.02
C SER A 222 4.54 2.58 19.06
N PRO A 223 3.49 2.93 19.82
CA PRO A 223 3.56 3.98 20.83
C PRO A 223 4.49 3.65 22.01
N GLU A 224 5.01 2.43 22.07
CA GLU A 224 5.91 1.96 23.13
C GLU A 224 7.38 2.38 22.91
N ASN A 225 7.75 2.75 21.69
CA ASN A 225 9.14 3.06 21.28
C ASN A 225 9.23 4.10 20.15
N ASP A 226 8.17 4.85 19.92
CA ASP A 226 8.10 5.81 18.83
C ASP A 226 8.81 7.12 19.19
N LYS A 227 9.92 7.41 18.52
CA LYS A 227 10.73 8.62 18.74
C LYS A 227 10.07 9.93 18.27
N PHE A 228 8.98 9.86 17.50
CA PHE A 228 8.30 11.04 16.94
C PHE A 228 7.15 11.55 17.80
N ILE A 229 6.72 10.76 18.80
CA ILE A 229 5.63 11.17 19.70
C ILE A 229 6.16 11.81 20.98
N SER A 230 5.35 12.65 21.60
CA SER A 230 5.77 13.39 22.78
C SER A 230 5.88 12.56 24.06
N HIS A 231 5.13 11.47 24.15
CA HIS A 231 5.09 10.56 25.31
C HIS A 231 4.80 9.14 24.84
N GLU A 232 5.58 8.21 25.30
CA GLU A 232 5.34 6.79 25.09
C GLU A 232 4.16 6.29 25.94
N TYR A 233 3.51 5.23 25.45
CA TYR A 233 2.40 4.57 26.17
C TYR A 233 2.15 3.16 25.60
N ASN A 234 1.32 2.39 26.32
CA ASN A 234 0.91 1.04 25.89
C ASN A 234 -0.56 0.77 26.27
N SER A 235 -1.07 -0.40 25.93
CA SER A 235 -2.46 -0.80 26.22
C SER A 235 -2.80 -0.91 27.71
N GLY A 236 -1.81 -1.05 28.58
CA GLY A 236 -1.96 -1.08 30.04
C GLY A 236 -2.00 0.32 30.66
N ASP A 237 -1.29 1.26 30.05
CA ASP A 237 -1.22 2.65 30.53
C ASP A 237 -1.39 3.65 29.37
N LEU A 238 -2.56 4.25 29.29
CA LEU A 238 -2.94 5.23 28.25
C LEU A 238 -2.70 6.69 28.66
N ARG A 239 -1.99 6.97 29.79
CA ARG A 239 -1.72 8.35 30.22
C ARG A 239 -0.90 9.11 29.20
N GLY A 240 0.11 8.44 28.58
CA GLY A 240 0.89 9.02 27.50
C GLY A 240 0.06 9.44 26.29
N LYS A 241 -0.97 8.65 25.90
CA LYS A 241 -1.87 9.03 24.79
C LYS A 241 -2.61 10.33 25.07
N ALA A 242 -3.06 10.56 26.31
CA ALA A 242 -3.70 11.81 26.66
C ALA A 242 -2.75 13.01 26.58
N LEU A 243 -1.47 12.81 26.93
CA LEU A 243 -0.43 13.83 26.79
C LEU A 243 -0.06 14.09 25.31
N CYS A 244 0.01 13.05 24.46
CA CYS A 244 0.17 13.20 23.02
C CYS A 244 -0.97 14.00 22.40
N LYS A 245 -2.22 13.75 22.79
CA LYS A 245 -3.37 14.54 22.35
C LYS A 245 -3.25 16.02 22.73
N LYS A 246 -2.85 16.31 23.97
CA LYS A 246 -2.61 17.68 24.45
C LYS A 246 -1.50 18.36 23.66
N HIS A 247 -0.42 17.64 23.40
CA HIS A 247 0.73 18.12 22.61
C HIS A 247 0.31 18.43 21.17
N LEU A 248 -0.38 17.51 20.50
CA LEU A 248 -0.83 17.68 19.12
C LEU A 248 -1.72 18.91 18.94
N ARG A 249 -2.67 19.14 19.87
CA ARG A 249 -3.49 20.35 19.87
C ARG A 249 -2.64 21.62 19.95
N LYS A 250 -1.68 21.63 20.87
CA LYS A 250 -0.77 22.77 21.03
C LYS A 250 0.05 23.00 19.76
N LEU A 251 0.60 21.96 19.18
CA LEU A 251 1.40 22.00 17.95
C LEU A 251 0.63 22.62 16.77
N LEU A 252 -0.65 22.27 16.67
CA LEU A 252 -1.52 22.68 15.56
C LEU A 252 -2.41 23.89 15.89
N ASN A 253 -2.11 24.59 16.99
CA ASN A 253 -2.86 25.77 17.46
C ASN A 253 -4.36 25.54 17.66
N LEU A 254 -4.77 24.29 17.98
CA LEU A 254 -6.14 23.96 18.35
C LEU A 254 -6.35 24.21 19.86
N PRO A 255 -7.50 24.78 20.27
CA PRO A 255 -7.83 24.95 21.69
C PRO A 255 -7.82 23.63 22.45
N GLN A 256 -7.36 23.66 23.70
CA GLN A 256 -7.46 22.51 24.59
C GLN A 256 -8.94 22.25 24.92
N SER A 257 -9.37 21.03 24.77
CA SER A 257 -10.77 20.62 24.92
C SER A 257 -10.88 19.17 25.43
N LYS A 258 -12.05 18.80 25.97
CA LYS A 258 -12.42 17.42 26.28
C LYS A 258 -13.02 16.69 25.05
N ALA A 259 -13.37 17.42 24.02
CA ALA A 259 -13.92 16.89 22.78
C ALA A 259 -13.03 15.82 22.15
N PRO A 260 -13.55 14.85 21.42
CA PRO A 260 -12.75 13.93 20.64
C PRO A 260 -11.95 14.67 19.55
N LEU A 261 -10.74 14.19 19.30
CA LEU A 261 -9.88 14.65 18.21
C LEU A 261 -9.89 13.60 17.12
N LEU A 262 -10.37 13.98 15.94
CA LEU A 262 -10.37 13.16 14.74
C LEU A 262 -9.09 13.41 13.96
N GLY A 263 -8.54 12.36 13.34
CA GLY A 263 -7.40 12.44 12.44
C GLY A 263 -7.69 11.82 11.07
N MET A 264 -7.14 12.38 10.01
CA MET A 264 -7.08 11.78 8.68
C MET A 264 -5.70 12.02 8.09
N ILE A 265 -5.03 10.95 7.67
CA ILE A 265 -3.72 11.00 7.00
C ILE A 265 -3.86 10.24 5.71
N SER A 266 -3.78 10.93 4.58
CA SER A 266 -3.90 10.26 3.28
C SER A 266 -3.41 11.13 2.13
N ARG A 267 -3.23 10.52 0.96
CA ARG A 267 -3.24 11.30 -0.28
C ARG A 267 -4.62 11.95 -0.44
N LEU A 268 -4.66 13.25 -0.67
CA LEU A 268 -5.89 14.00 -0.83
C LEU A 268 -6.47 13.77 -2.24
N ALA A 269 -7.21 12.67 -2.38
CA ALA A 269 -7.83 12.22 -3.61
C ALA A 269 -9.21 11.61 -3.34
N GLU A 270 -10.06 11.55 -4.36
CA GLU A 270 -11.39 10.94 -4.28
C GLU A 270 -11.32 9.49 -3.76
N GLN A 271 -10.31 8.73 -4.21
CA GLN A 271 -10.09 7.36 -3.73
C GLN A 271 -10.08 7.25 -2.20
N LYS A 272 -9.60 8.27 -1.49
CA LYS A 272 -9.48 8.28 -0.04
C LYS A 272 -10.72 8.86 0.68
N GLY A 273 -11.78 9.20 -0.06
CA GLY A 273 -13.03 9.70 0.49
C GLY A 273 -12.96 11.14 1.01
N VAL A 274 -12.01 11.93 0.48
CA VAL A 274 -11.89 13.36 0.82
C VAL A 274 -13.12 14.13 0.35
N ASP A 275 -13.71 13.75 -0.76
CA ASP A 275 -14.97 14.27 -1.29
C ASP A 275 -16.13 14.08 -0.31
N LEU A 276 -16.25 12.88 0.30
CA LEU A 276 -17.26 12.61 1.32
C LEU A 276 -17.05 13.45 2.57
N LEU A 277 -15.81 13.60 3.03
CA LEU A 277 -15.48 14.40 4.20
C LEU A 277 -15.79 15.88 3.96
N ILE A 278 -15.46 16.42 2.78
CA ILE A 278 -15.79 17.80 2.42
C ILE A 278 -17.31 18.00 2.35
N ALA A 279 -18.04 17.05 1.75
CA ALA A 279 -19.49 17.14 1.65
C ALA A 279 -20.21 17.22 3.01
N ILE A 280 -19.64 16.60 4.05
CA ILE A 280 -20.22 16.66 5.41
C ILE A 280 -19.59 17.73 6.29
N MET A 281 -18.59 18.47 5.82
CA MET A 281 -17.75 19.32 6.69
C MET A 281 -18.55 20.29 7.56
N ASP A 282 -19.48 21.02 6.99
CA ASP A 282 -20.26 22.02 7.72
C ASP A 282 -21.19 21.36 8.77
N GLU A 283 -21.75 20.19 8.45
CA GLU A 283 -22.54 19.42 9.41
C GLU A 283 -21.66 18.80 10.50
N LEU A 284 -20.50 18.29 10.14
CA LEU A 284 -19.55 17.71 11.09
C LEU A 284 -19.05 18.75 12.10
N MET A 285 -18.78 19.96 11.65
CA MET A 285 -18.31 21.06 12.51
C MET A 285 -19.38 21.59 13.48
N LYS A 286 -20.65 21.20 13.35
CA LYS A 286 -21.68 21.46 14.39
C LYS A 286 -21.53 20.57 15.61
N ARG A 287 -20.82 19.41 15.52
CA ARG A 287 -20.55 18.51 16.64
C ARG A 287 -19.46 19.05 17.54
N ASP A 288 -19.46 18.60 18.81
CA ASP A 288 -18.35 18.89 19.72
C ASP A 288 -17.16 17.96 19.42
N LEU A 289 -16.32 18.38 18.48
CA LEU A 289 -15.12 17.67 18.04
C LEU A 289 -14.08 18.63 17.47
N GLN A 290 -12.87 18.10 17.29
CA GLN A 290 -11.82 18.73 16.48
C GLN A 290 -11.32 17.73 15.43
N LEU A 291 -10.83 18.23 14.30
CA LEU A 291 -10.35 17.43 13.17
C LEU A 291 -8.97 17.91 12.70
N VAL A 292 -8.07 16.97 12.50
CA VAL A 292 -6.75 17.22 11.92
C VAL A 292 -6.64 16.41 10.63
N ILE A 293 -6.25 17.08 9.55
CA ILE A 293 -6.00 16.46 8.25
C ILE A 293 -4.54 16.69 7.86
N LEU A 294 -3.88 15.63 7.39
CA LEU A 294 -2.51 15.68 6.87
C LEU A 294 -2.46 14.97 5.51
N GLY A 295 -1.91 15.61 4.50
CA GLY A 295 -1.66 15.00 3.21
C GLY A 295 -1.46 15.97 2.07
N ILE A 296 -1.09 15.42 0.93
CA ILE A 296 -0.99 16.12 -0.36
C ILE A 296 -1.79 15.34 -1.42
N GLY A 297 -2.17 15.97 -2.52
CA GLY A 297 -2.93 15.33 -3.58
C GLY A 297 -3.49 16.32 -4.59
N GLU A 298 -4.76 16.20 -4.93
CA GLU A 298 -5.41 17.04 -5.93
C GLU A 298 -5.64 18.47 -5.43
N GLU A 299 -5.26 19.47 -6.23
CA GLU A 299 -5.31 20.89 -5.83
C GLU A 299 -6.72 21.35 -5.45
N LYS A 300 -7.77 20.81 -6.07
CA LYS A 300 -9.16 21.13 -5.69
C LYS A 300 -9.44 20.85 -4.20
N TYR A 301 -8.89 19.73 -3.67
CA TYR A 301 -9.04 19.39 -2.25
C TYR A 301 -8.17 20.25 -1.34
N HIS A 302 -6.99 20.65 -1.81
CA HIS A 302 -6.13 21.59 -1.07
C HIS A 302 -6.88 22.90 -0.80
N GLN A 303 -7.48 23.49 -1.86
CA GLN A 303 -8.21 24.73 -1.74
C GLN A 303 -9.41 24.59 -0.79
N MET A 304 -10.27 23.59 -1.01
CA MET A 304 -11.46 23.35 -0.17
C MET A 304 -11.11 23.17 1.30
N LEU A 305 -10.04 22.43 1.60
CA LEU A 305 -9.61 22.20 2.99
C LEU A 305 -9.00 23.46 3.63
N ARG A 306 -8.26 24.29 2.89
CA ARG A 306 -7.76 25.58 3.37
C ARG A 306 -8.91 26.54 3.70
N GLU A 307 -9.93 26.60 2.85
CA GLU A 307 -11.12 27.42 3.06
C GLU A 307 -11.90 26.94 4.30
N ALA A 308 -12.11 25.62 4.44
CA ALA A 308 -12.77 25.05 5.61
C ALA A 308 -11.98 25.32 6.89
N ALA A 309 -10.64 25.15 6.88
CA ALA A 309 -9.79 25.43 8.03
C ALA A 309 -9.82 26.92 8.40
N SER A 310 -9.88 27.82 7.42
CA SER A 310 -10.06 29.26 7.68
C SER A 310 -11.40 29.59 8.34
N ARG A 311 -12.47 28.86 7.99
CA ARG A 311 -13.82 29.02 8.56
C ARG A 311 -13.93 28.44 9.97
N TYR A 312 -13.27 27.30 10.22
CA TYR A 312 -13.38 26.54 11.47
C TYR A 312 -12.06 26.50 12.26
N LYS A 313 -11.39 27.62 12.42
CA LYS A 313 -10.02 27.78 13.00
C LYS A 313 -9.80 27.08 14.35
N GLU A 314 -10.84 26.98 15.20
CA GLU A 314 -10.73 26.34 16.51
C GLU A 314 -11.04 24.84 16.48
N LYS A 315 -11.53 24.34 15.34
CA LYS A 315 -11.99 22.94 15.19
C LYS A 315 -11.25 22.15 14.12
N LEU A 316 -10.70 22.82 13.08
CA LEU A 316 -10.08 22.15 11.95
C LEU A 316 -8.66 22.64 11.71
N SER A 317 -7.70 21.71 11.68
CA SER A 317 -6.33 21.95 11.21
C SER A 317 -6.09 21.14 9.93
N ALA A 318 -5.90 21.82 8.79
CA ALA A 318 -5.58 21.20 7.51
C ALA A 318 -4.09 21.43 7.20
N ASN A 319 -3.31 20.35 7.18
CA ASN A 319 -1.88 20.36 6.95
C ASN A 319 -1.60 19.77 5.56
N ILE A 320 -1.46 20.66 4.57
CA ILE A 320 -1.29 20.26 3.16
C ILE A 320 0.21 20.08 2.89
N MET A 321 0.74 18.97 3.35
CA MET A 321 2.14 18.59 3.22
C MET A 321 2.35 17.10 3.43
N PHE A 322 3.53 16.60 3.05
CA PHE A 322 4.03 15.32 3.52
C PHE A 322 4.90 15.57 4.76
N ASP A 323 4.49 15.01 5.91
CA ASP A 323 5.24 15.12 7.16
C ASP A 323 5.11 13.81 7.95
N ASN A 324 6.19 13.03 7.95
CA ASN A 324 6.24 11.74 8.63
C ASN A 324 6.12 11.88 10.15
N GLN A 325 6.74 12.90 10.76
CA GLN A 325 6.68 13.12 12.20
C GLN A 325 5.26 13.49 12.63
N LEU A 326 4.63 14.40 11.91
CA LEU A 326 3.24 14.79 12.18
C LEU A 326 2.27 13.60 12.01
N ALA A 327 2.52 12.70 11.05
CA ALA A 327 1.73 11.49 10.88
C ALA A 327 1.75 10.63 12.16
N HIS A 328 2.93 10.34 12.73
CA HIS A 328 3.05 9.63 14.01
C HIS A 328 2.35 10.34 15.17
N GLN A 329 2.47 11.68 15.22
CA GLN A 329 1.82 12.48 16.25
C GLN A 329 0.30 12.50 16.13
N ILE A 330 -0.26 12.46 14.92
CA ILE A 330 -1.70 12.34 14.68
C ILE A 330 -2.18 10.96 15.14
N GLU A 331 -1.50 9.88 14.76
CA GLU A 331 -1.84 8.53 15.20
C GLU A 331 -1.81 8.41 16.73
N ALA A 332 -0.82 9.00 17.39
CA ALA A 332 -0.74 8.97 18.85
C ALA A 332 -1.74 9.90 19.53
N GLY A 333 -2.06 11.05 18.95
CA GLY A 333 -2.84 12.11 19.59
C GLY A 333 -4.34 12.07 19.28
N ALA A 334 -4.76 11.53 18.15
CA ALA A 334 -6.15 11.43 17.80
C ALA A 334 -6.89 10.36 18.62
N ASP A 335 -8.20 10.51 18.76
CA ASP A 335 -9.10 9.51 19.34
C ASP A 335 -9.73 8.62 18.29
N ILE A 336 -10.04 9.20 17.13
CA ILE A 336 -10.73 8.59 15.99
C ILE A 336 -9.89 8.83 14.74
N PHE A 337 -9.78 7.84 13.88
CA PHE A 337 -9.07 7.95 12.60
C PHE A 337 -10.01 7.68 11.43
N LEU A 338 -10.05 8.59 10.46
CA LEU A 338 -10.99 8.52 9.34
C LEU A 338 -10.33 7.91 8.10
N MET A 339 -10.91 6.83 7.57
CA MET A 339 -10.55 6.21 6.30
C MET A 339 -11.78 5.83 5.48
N PRO A 340 -12.54 6.81 4.98
CA PRO A 340 -13.76 6.57 4.20
C PRO A 340 -13.45 6.23 2.74
N SER A 341 -12.44 5.41 2.51
CA SER A 341 -11.90 5.12 1.17
C SER A 341 -12.93 4.50 0.23
N LYS A 342 -12.96 4.92 -1.03
CA LYS A 342 -13.79 4.35 -2.10
C LYS A 342 -13.38 2.91 -2.38
N TYR A 343 -12.08 2.65 -2.38
CA TYR A 343 -11.47 1.33 -2.34
C TYR A 343 -10.11 1.41 -1.65
N GLU A 344 -9.75 0.35 -0.93
CA GLU A 344 -8.49 0.30 -0.18
C GLU A 344 -7.92 -1.13 -0.23
N PRO A 345 -7.00 -1.42 -1.17
CA PRO A 345 -6.49 -2.78 -1.35
C PRO A 345 -6.03 -3.44 -0.05
N CYS A 346 -5.22 -2.75 0.72
CA CYS A 346 -4.76 -3.17 2.04
C CYS A 346 -5.08 -2.13 3.12
N GLY A 347 -4.58 -0.91 2.92
CA GLY A 347 -4.47 0.07 3.99
C GLY A 347 -3.40 -0.33 5.02
N LEU A 348 -2.65 0.64 5.51
CA LEU A 348 -1.73 0.47 6.62
C LEU A 348 -2.13 1.34 7.81
N SER A 349 -2.66 2.54 7.54
CA SER A 349 -2.98 3.52 8.57
C SER A 349 -4.00 3.02 9.58
N GLN A 350 -5.00 2.20 9.17
CA GLN A 350 -5.92 1.59 10.15
C GLN A 350 -5.20 0.64 11.10
N MET A 351 -4.19 -0.09 10.64
CA MET A 351 -3.41 -0.98 11.50
C MET A 351 -2.47 -0.20 12.42
N TYR A 352 -1.93 0.93 11.96
CA TYR A 352 -1.22 1.88 12.82
C TYR A 352 -2.17 2.42 13.88
N SER A 353 -3.33 2.91 13.48
CA SER A 353 -4.36 3.44 14.39
C SER A 353 -4.75 2.43 15.46
N LEU A 354 -4.97 1.16 15.09
CA LEU A 354 -5.25 0.09 16.07
C LEU A 354 -4.11 -0.02 17.09
N LYS A 355 -2.85 -0.06 16.65
CA LYS A 355 -1.68 -0.16 17.55
C LYS A 355 -1.56 1.05 18.47
N TYR A 356 -1.88 2.25 17.99
CA TYR A 356 -1.85 3.50 18.77
C TYR A 356 -3.13 3.71 19.61
N GLY A 357 -4.11 2.82 19.55
CA GLY A 357 -5.38 2.96 20.27
C GLY A 357 -6.20 4.16 19.79
N THR A 358 -6.01 4.56 18.54
CA THR A 358 -6.84 5.51 17.82
C THR A 358 -7.87 4.70 17.04
N ILE A 359 -9.16 4.97 17.27
CA ILE A 359 -10.22 4.09 16.79
C ILE A 359 -10.58 4.41 15.34
N PRO A 360 -10.41 3.46 14.38
CA PRO A 360 -10.72 3.69 13.00
C PRO A 360 -12.22 3.80 12.72
N VAL A 361 -12.59 4.76 11.86
CA VAL A 361 -13.89 4.86 11.19
C VAL A 361 -13.60 4.66 9.71
N VAL A 362 -14.03 3.53 9.14
CA VAL A 362 -13.59 3.10 7.81
C VAL A 362 -14.78 2.68 6.94
N ARG A 363 -14.58 2.67 5.62
CA ARG A 363 -15.49 1.94 4.73
C ARG A 363 -15.11 0.45 4.70
N GLU A 364 -16.11 -0.41 4.64
CA GLU A 364 -15.97 -1.87 4.60
C GLU A 364 -15.58 -2.32 3.18
N THR A 365 -14.28 -2.16 2.85
CA THR A 365 -13.70 -2.50 1.54
C THR A 365 -12.27 -2.98 1.71
N GLY A 366 -11.83 -3.93 0.89
CA GLY A 366 -10.49 -4.47 0.85
C GLY A 366 -9.92 -4.76 2.24
N GLY A 367 -8.68 -4.34 2.49
CA GLY A 367 -8.02 -4.59 3.77
C GLY A 367 -8.67 -3.89 4.97
N LEU A 368 -9.48 -2.87 4.77
CA LEU A 368 -10.24 -2.26 5.87
C LEU A 368 -11.31 -3.22 6.40
N ALA A 369 -11.99 -3.95 5.52
CA ALA A 369 -12.96 -4.98 5.89
C ALA A 369 -12.29 -6.17 6.61
N ASP A 370 -11.06 -6.53 6.22
CA ASP A 370 -10.33 -7.64 6.83
C ASP A 370 -9.76 -7.30 8.21
N THR A 371 -9.54 -6.02 8.52
CA THR A 371 -8.78 -5.59 9.70
C THR A 371 -9.63 -4.91 10.79
N ILE A 372 -10.81 -4.38 10.43
CA ILE A 372 -11.66 -3.64 11.37
C ILE A 372 -12.95 -4.42 11.63
N ILE A 373 -13.21 -4.65 12.91
CA ILE A 373 -14.45 -5.29 13.39
C ILE A 373 -15.36 -4.19 13.93
N ASP A 374 -16.56 -4.07 13.33
CA ASP A 374 -17.50 -3.00 13.65
C ASP A 374 -17.93 -3.03 15.12
N ALA A 375 -18.02 -1.82 15.73
CA ALA A 375 -18.49 -1.62 17.09
C ALA A 375 -20.03 -1.60 17.17
N ASN A 376 -20.66 -2.66 16.65
CA ASN A 376 -22.08 -2.93 16.89
C ASN A 376 -22.30 -3.52 18.29
N ASP A 377 -23.56 -3.61 18.72
CA ASP A 377 -23.91 -4.06 20.08
C ASP A 377 -23.41 -5.48 20.39
N GLU A 378 -23.40 -6.37 19.40
CA GLU A 378 -22.93 -7.74 19.56
C GLU A 378 -21.41 -7.78 19.78
N ASN A 379 -20.63 -7.15 18.89
CA ASN A 379 -19.17 -7.13 18.97
C ASN A 379 -18.68 -6.36 20.20
N LEU A 380 -19.42 -5.31 20.64
CA LEU A 380 -19.11 -4.62 21.88
C LEU A 380 -19.35 -5.51 23.11
N ARG A 381 -20.45 -6.30 23.14
CA ARG A 381 -20.72 -7.26 24.23
C ARG A 381 -19.67 -8.37 24.26
N ASN A 382 -19.29 -8.88 23.10
CA ASN A 382 -18.34 -9.98 22.97
C ASN A 382 -16.87 -9.53 23.15
N GLY A 383 -16.62 -8.21 23.22
CA GLY A 383 -15.28 -7.64 23.36
C GLY A 383 -14.38 -7.84 22.13
N THR A 384 -14.97 -8.00 20.94
CA THR A 384 -14.26 -8.21 19.66
C THR A 384 -14.16 -6.95 18.83
N ALA A 385 -15.00 -5.94 19.05
CA ALA A 385 -15.00 -4.68 18.32
C ALA A 385 -13.62 -3.99 18.33
N THR A 386 -13.23 -3.40 17.19
CA THR A 386 -11.95 -2.68 17.04
C THR A 386 -12.09 -1.31 16.39
N GLY A 387 -13.23 -1.00 15.77
CA GLY A 387 -13.49 0.28 15.10
C GLY A 387 -14.94 0.39 14.65
N PHE A 388 -15.21 1.29 13.74
CA PHE A 388 -16.54 1.51 13.16
C PHE A 388 -16.47 1.35 11.66
N THR A 389 -17.42 0.63 11.07
CA THR A 389 -17.49 0.43 9.62
C THR A 389 -18.76 1.04 9.02
N MET A 390 -18.65 1.55 7.80
CA MET A 390 -19.76 1.91 6.93
C MET A 390 -19.72 1.06 5.66
N LYS A 391 -20.88 0.70 5.11
CA LYS A 391 -20.96 -0.16 3.90
C LYS A 391 -20.94 0.63 2.60
N GLY A 392 -21.82 1.60 2.48
CA GLY A 392 -21.95 2.41 1.28
C GLY A 392 -20.91 3.53 1.20
N TYR A 393 -20.57 3.93 -0.03
CA TYR A 393 -19.73 5.10 -0.27
C TYR A 393 -20.62 6.33 -0.35
N SER A 394 -21.01 6.88 0.80
CA SER A 394 -21.87 8.06 0.86
C SER A 394 -21.55 8.97 2.04
N ALA A 395 -21.76 10.28 1.81
CA ALA A 395 -21.58 11.31 2.83
C ALA A 395 -22.48 11.07 4.08
N ALA A 396 -23.71 10.64 3.84
CA ALA A 396 -24.68 10.35 4.93
C ALA A 396 -24.21 9.19 5.82
N GLU A 397 -23.72 8.10 5.22
CA GLU A 397 -23.18 6.97 5.98
C GLU A 397 -21.91 7.32 6.75
N LEU A 398 -21.03 8.13 6.16
CA LEU A 398 -19.83 8.61 6.85
C LEU A 398 -20.23 9.41 8.10
N LEU A 399 -21.13 10.38 7.95
CA LEU A 399 -21.60 11.20 9.07
C LEU A 399 -22.26 10.37 10.16
N PHE A 400 -23.14 9.45 9.77
CA PHE A 400 -23.80 8.53 10.69
C PHE A 400 -22.80 7.66 11.46
N THR A 401 -21.77 7.14 10.77
CA THR A 401 -20.75 6.29 11.40
C THR A 401 -19.87 7.08 12.35
N ILE A 402 -19.52 8.32 12.00
CA ILE A 402 -18.83 9.24 12.92
C ILE A 402 -19.73 9.52 14.15
N ASP A 403 -21.02 9.81 13.97
CA ASP A 403 -21.95 10.06 15.08
C ASP A 403 -22.05 8.85 16.03
N ARG A 404 -22.03 7.59 15.51
CA ARG A 404 -21.93 6.37 16.33
C ARG A 404 -20.66 6.36 17.18
N ALA A 405 -19.52 6.72 16.58
CA ALA A 405 -18.24 6.77 17.30
C ALA A 405 -18.24 7.87 18.38
N LEU A 406 -18.77 9.05 18.07
CA LEU A 406 -18.91 10.16 19.02
C LEU A 406 -19.84 9.79 20.20
N GLU A 407 -20.91 9.05 19.95
CA GLU A 407 -21.79 8.59 20.99
C GLU A 407 -21.11 7.60 21.95
N LEU A 408 -20.39 6.60 21.39
CA LEU A 408 -19.64 5.65 22.22
C LEU A 408 -18.51 6.35 23.01
N TYR A 409 -17.88 7.40 22.43
CA TYR A 409 -16.82 8.18 23.09
C TYR A 409 -17.29 8.82 24.40
N LYS A 410 -18.56 9.16 24.55
CA LYS A 410 -19.12 9.71 25.77
C LYS A 410 -19.01 8.73 26.94
N SER A 411 -19.00 7.42 26.67
CA SER A 411 -18.79 6.39 27.68
C SER A 411 -17.33 6.02 27.82
N ARG A 412 -16.63 6.68 28.74
CA ARG A 412 -15.19 6.47 28.96
C ARG A 412 -14.80 4.98 29.15
N THR A 413 -15.63 4.22 29.85
CA THR A 413 -15.38 2.80 30.13
C THR A 413 -15.46 1.99 28.84
N LYS A 414 -16.56 2.12 28.08
CA LYS A 414 -16.75 1.40 26.81
C LYS A 414 -15.68 1.80 25.79
N TRP A 415 -15.36 3.08 25.69
CA TRP A 415 -14.30 3.59 24.80
C TRP A 415 -12.92 3.02 25.13
N ASN A 416 -12.55 2.97 26.41
CA ASN A 416 -11.28 2.38 26.83
C ASN A 416 -11.23 0.86 26.59
N THR A 417 -12.35 0.16 26.71
CA THR A 417 -12.42 -1.28 26.34
C THR A 417 -12.18 -1.45 24.83
N LEU A 418 -12.85 -0.66 24.01
CA LEU A 418 -12.65 -0.67 22.54
C LEU A 418 -11.18 -0.38 22.17
N ARG A 419 -10.55 0.64 22.77
CA ARG A 419 -9.13 0.93 22.59
C ARG A 419 -8.23 -0.25 22.93
N LYS A 420 -8.46 -0.89 24.08
CA LYS A 420 -7.66 -2.04 24.50
C LYS A 420 -7.81 -3.22 23.55
N ASN A 421 -9.01 -3.45 23.00
CA ASN A 421 -9.24 -4.49 22.01
C ASN A 421 -8.49 -4.17 20.70
N ALA A 422 -8.55 -2.92 20.24
CA ALA A 422 -7.83 -2.45 19.08
C ALA A 422 -6.30 -2.67 19.23
N MET A 423 -5.74 -2.21 20.36
CA MET A 423 -4.29 -2.31 20.63
C MET A 423 -3.78 -3.75 20.82
N LYS A 424 -4.64 -4.71 21.10
CA LYS A 424 -4.28 -6.15 21.21
C LYS A 424 -4.16 -6.85 19.86
N GLN A 425 -4.64 -6.25 18.78
CA GLN A 425 -4.55 -6.86 17.45
C GLN A 425 -3.09 -6.95 17.01
N ASP A 426 -2.72 -8.11 16.47
CA ASP A 426 -1.39 -8.32 15.87
C ASP A 426 -1.49 -8.29 14.34
N TRP A 427 -0.97 -7.22 13.76
CA TRP A 427 -0.81 -7.02 12.32
C TRP A 427 0.67 -6.90 11.95
N SER A 428 1.56 -7.55 12.70
CA SER A 428 3.00 -7.55 12.39
C SER A 428 3.32 -8.32 11.11
N TRP A 429 4.42 -7.96 10.47
CA TRP A 429 4.98 -8.73 9.36
C TRP A 429 5.25 -10.19 9.71
N ASN A 430 5.48 -10.54 10.97
CA ASN A 430 5.67 -11.92 11.39
C ASN A 430 4.46 -12.80 11.08
N LYS A 431 3.24 -12.26 11.21
CA LYS A 431 1.99 -12.97 10.88
C LYS A 431 1.87 -13.15 9.37
N SER A 432 1.99 -12.07 8.60
CA SER A 432 1.87 -12.12 7.13
C SER A 432 2.95 -12.96 6.49
N ALA A 433 4.19 -12.89 6.97
CA ALA A 433 5.29 -13.70 6.46
C ALA A 433 5.05 -15.22 6.66
N ARG A 434 4.39 -15.63 7.74
CA ARG A 434 4.02 -17.05 7.93
C ARG A 434 3.02 -17.50 6.86
N GLU A 435 2.02 -16.67 6.54
CA GLU A 435 1.05 -16.98 5.49
C GLU A 435 1.74 -17.13 4.12
N TYR A 436 2.72 -16.25 3.79
CA TYR A 436 3.54 -16.39 2.59
C TYR A 436 4.38 -17.66 2.60
N VAL A 437 5.03 -18.01 3.72
CA VAL A 437 5.84 -19.24 3.83
C VAL A 437 4.97 -20.47 3.59
N GLU A 438 3.79 -20.54 4.18
CA GLU A 438 2.87 -21.68 3.94
C GLU A 438 2.40 -21.74 2.48
N LEU A 439 2.11 -20.60 1.86
CA LEU A 439 1.79 -20.52 0.44
C LEU A 439 2.95 -21.05 -0.43
N PHE A 440 4.17 -20.59 -0.19
CA PHE A 440 5.36 -21.01 -0.96
C PHE A 440 5.61 -22.52 -0.82
N LYS A 441 5.55 -23.07 0.41
CA LYS A 441 5.68 -24.50 0.63
C LYS A 441 4.62 -25.31 -0.11
N SER A 442 3.36 -24.85 -0.15
CA SER A 442 2.28 -25.54 -0.82
C SER A 442 2.48 -25.69 -2.33
N VAL A 443 3.24 -24.78 -2.92
CA VAL A 443 3.55 -24.77 -4.37
C VAL A 443 4.73 -25.66 -4.68
N LEU A 444 5.78 -25.58 -3.86
CA LEU A 444 6.97 -26.40 -4.04
C LEU A 444 6.70 -27.89 -3.73
N ALA A 445 5.69 -28.21 -2.90
CA ALA A 445 5.31 -29.59 -2.57
C ALA A 445 4.41 -30.28 -3.60
N LYS A 446 3.91 -29.57 -4.63
CA LYS A 446 3.04 -30.13 -5.67
C LYS A 446 3.81 -30.80 -6.81
N GLU A 447 5.08 -31.03 -6.65
CA GLU A 447 5.94 -31.87 -7.50
C GLU A 447 6.05 -33.28 -6.90
#